data_fdc39a33c9c658008aa82609322ba7a6
#
_entry.id   fdc39a33c9c658008aa82609322ba7a6
#
_cell.length_a   1.000
_cell.length_b   1.000
_cell.length_c   1.000
_cell.angle_alpha   90.00
_cell.angle_beta   90.00
_cell.angle_gamma   90.00
#
_symmetry.space_group_name_H-M   'P 1'
#
loop_
_entity.id
_entity.type
_entity.pdbx_description
1 polymer ?
#
loop_
_entity_poly.entity_id
_entity_poly.type
_entity_poly.pdbx_seq_one_letter_code
_entity_poly.pdbx_strand_id
1 'polypeptide(L)'
;MAVSLERTRVDLGGLMRVLGEHLYSSPSVAVRELVQNAHDSIERRRIEDPSGFAASERSIRVECDAENGRISIEDTGAGLTKDEIVEYLATVGTGYTRRLRDASADAGLIGYFGLGFLTAFVVAERTEVWTCSYQNPEHAFLFHSKNGQQYGVEAAEPRPVGTRVTLELRERFRELSDPHVLAALVRRYCGFLSYPVWIHGEQVNDRPPAWRDAELTNPIRRKRALLELAERFGIAFEPLCAIEVDAEVCKGVIWIHAGSTYGTSDHRDVHVFIRGMLIGDEDRELLPTWAGFASAVIESVALHPTASRETLQKDAVYEQVKAELREALIDGLGRIAQNEAATWRRVLLRHNEALLGSALSDSRLFGLLAEDVTLPTSHGDLRVKHILDKSQGKLHVSQTESGGFEELLFRALGVPVVHGIRFAALPFCKAYTDRVRGRLVLLGTGKGDSELFQKVELSAEEQSKLEAWFGRQDVAVMACRFAPQELPFVLVPDREIQLKRRIESDQADARISSAVLGLARQFTAQVGARPSLRLYINCDCPAIVRLLAAPPERAARGVRLLAPLVSLLSETGEETRLFDVETALRDFCSALCETLDA
;
A
#
# COMPACT_ATOMS: atom_id res chain seq x y z
N MET A 1 -22.83 58.53 -12.80
CA MET A 1 -23.93 57.53 -12.84
C MET A 1 -23.64 56.52 -11.76
N ALA A 2 -24.52 56.38 -10.76
CA ALA A 2 -24.38 55.36 -9.74
C ALA A 2 -24.72 54.00 -10.38
N VAL A 3 -23.80 53.03 -10.34
CA VAL A 3 -24.05 51.69 -10.80
C VAL A 3 -25.03 51.03 -9.82
N SER A 4 -26.22 50.69 -10.28
CA SER A 4 -27.19 49.91 -9.50
C SER A 4 -26.66 48.50 -9.35
N LEU A 5 -26.34 48.08 -8.12
CA LEU A 5 -25.96 46.70 -7.82
C LEU A 5 -27.23 45.85 -7.71
N GLU A 6 -27.34 44.82 -8.56
CA GLU A 6 -28.43 43.85 -8.52
C GLU A 6 -27.96 42.59 -7.78
N ARG A 7 -28.88 41.90 -7.09
CA ARG A 7 -28.57 40.60 -6.44
C ARG A 7 -28.46 39.52 -7.49
N THR A 8 -27.41 38.71 -7.38
CA THR A 8 -27.23 37.49 -8.20
C THR A 8 -28.42 36.56 -8.00
N ARG A 9 -29.01 36.07 -9.07
CA ARG A 9 -30.10 35.09 -9.04
C ARG A 9 -29.50 33.69 -9.01
N VAL A 10 -30.07 32.78 -8.20
CA VAL A 10 -29.67 31.40 -8.12
C VAL A 10 -30.72 30.51 -8.78
N ASP A 11 -30.34 29.73 -9.76
CA ASP A 11 -31.15 28.64 -10.30
C ASP A 11 -30.99 27.39 -9.39
N LEU A 12 -31.98 27.18 -8.53
CA LEU A 12 -31.97 26.06 -7.60
C LEU A 12 -32.00 24.71 -8.34
N GLY A 13 -32.73 24.60 -9.47
CA GLY A 13 -32.75 23.38 -10.29
C GLY A 13 -31.40 23.06 -10.90
N GLY A 14 -30.67 24.08 -11.38
CA GLY A 14 -29.29 23.95 -11.85
C GLY A 14 -28.33 23.53 -10.74
N LEU A 15 -28.45 24.16 -9.56
CA LEU A 15 -27.63 23.79 -8.38
C LEU A 15 -27.87 22.33 -7.96
N MET A 16 -29.13 21.89 -7.89
CA MET A 16 -29.48 20.52 -7.54
C MET A 16 -28.94 19.50 -8.53
N ARG A 17 -28.88 19.86 -9.82
CA ARG A 17 -28.28 19.00 -10.86
C ARG A 17 -26.77 18.86 -10.65
N VAL A 18 -26.08 19.98 -10.41
CA VAL A 18 -24.63 19.99 -10.12
C VAL A 18 -24.32 19.18 -8.86
N LEU A 19 -25.11 19.34 -7.80
CA LEU A 19 -24.94 18.57 -6.56
C LEU A 19 -25.15 17.08 -6.80
N GLY A 20 -26.20 16.69 -7.57
CA GLY A 20 -26.53 15.28 -7.82
C GLY A 20 -25.63 14.58 -8.84
N GLU A 21 -25.02 15.32 -9.78
CA GLU A 21 -24.20 14.75 -10.85
C GLU A 21 -22.69 14.83 -10.58
N HIS A 22 -22.24 15.77 -9.75
CA HIS A 22 -20.81 16.10 -9.63
C HIS A 22 -20.27 16.19 -8.20
N LEU A 23 -21.11 16.44 -7.20
CA LEU A 23 -20.62 16.60 -5.82
C LEU A 23 -20.70 15.29 -5.01
N TYR A 24 -21.64 14.40 -5.33
CA TYR A 24 -21.84 13.16 -4.59
C TYR A 24 -21.67 11.95 -5.50
N SER A 25 -20.71 11.09 -5.17
CA SER A 25 -20.38 9.89 -5.97
C SER A 25 -21.44 8.79 -5.88
N SER A 26 -22.24 8.80 -4.79
CA SER A 26 -23.22 7.75 -4.50
C SER A 26 -24.53 8.30 -3.90
N PRO A 27 -25.69 7.72 -4.28
CA PRO A 27 -26.99 8.04 -3.68
C PRO A 27 -27.06 7.75 -2.17
N SER A 28 -26.22 6.87 -1.65
CA SER A 28 -26.10 6.53 -0.22
C SER A 28 -25.74 7.73 0.66
N VAL A 29 -25.16 8.78 0.07
CA VAL A 29 -24.85 10.02 0.77
C VAL A 29 -26.10 10.66 1.36
N ALA A 30 -27.26 10.58 0.70
CA ALA A 30 -28.51 11.12 1.23
C ALA A 30 -28.91 10.46 2.56
N VAL A 31 -28.80 9.15 2.66
CA VAL A 31 -29.08 8.41 3.91
C VAL A 31 -28.09 8.84 5.01
N ARG A 32 -26.81 8.90 4.68
CA ARG A 32 -25.74 9.34 5.61
C ARG A 32 -26.02 10.74 6.14
N GLU A 33 -26.31 11.69 5.27
CA GLU A 33 -26.58 13.09 5.65
C GLU A 33 -27.83 13.23 6.54
N LEU A 34 -28.88 12.46 6.26
CA LEU A 34 -30.10 12.49 7.09
C LEU A 34 -29.88 11.86 8.47
N VAL A 35 -29.17 10.73 8.57
CA VAL A 35 -28.80 10.14 9.87
C VAL A 35 -27.90 11.07 10.65
N GLN A 36 -26.99 11.77 9.98
CA GLN A 36 -26.14 12.79 10.59
C GLN A 36 -26.96 13.98 11.12
N ASN A 37 -27.92 14.48 10.35
CA ASN A 37 -28.80 15.55 10.79
C ASN A 37 -29.63 15.11 12.01
N ALA A 38 -30.06 13.85 12.06
CA ALA A 38 -30.74 13.25 13.21
C ALA A 38 -29.83 13.21 14.45
N HIS A 39 -28.56 12.81 14.29
CA HIS A 39 -27.56 12.84 15.37
C HIS A 39 -27.34 14.28 15.87
N ASP A 40 -27.13 15.22 14.97
CA ASP A 40 -26.88 16.61 15.32
C ASP A 40 -28.10 17.29 15.95
N SER A 41 -29.32 16.86 15.61
CA SER A 41 -30.57 17.27 16.27
C SER A 41 -30.60 16.81 17.74
N ILE A 42 -30.13 15.60 18.04
CA ILE A 42 -30.04 15.09 19.42
C ILE A 42 -28.95 15.83 20.19
N GLU A 43 -27.79 16.09 19.58
CA GLU A 43 -26.72 16.89 20.19
C GLU A 43 -27.16 18.34 20.45
N ARG A 44 -27.90 18.94 19.53
CA ARG A 44 -28.51 20.27 19.73
C ARG A 44 -29.40 20.27 20.96
N ARG A 45 -30.29 19.27 21.14
CA ARG A 45 -31.15 19.13 22.31
C ARG A 45 -30.35 18.97 23.59
N ARG A 46 -29.25 18.21 23.55
CA ARG A 46 -28.33 18.07 24.70
C ARG A 46 -27.78 19.42 25.19
N ILE A 47 -27.49 20.33 24.24
CA ILE A 47 -26.90 21.63 24.51
C ILE A 47 -27.97 22.64 24.94
N GLU A 48 -29.09 22.72 24.21
CA GLU A 48 -30.11 23.76 24.37
C GLU A 48 -31.21 23.40 25.38
N ASP A 49 -31.52 22.10 25.58
CA ASP A 49 -32.52 21.58 26.52
C ASP A 49 -31.97 20.39 27.34
N PRO A 50 -30.97 20.59 28.22
CA PRO A 50 -30.35 19.50 28.98
C PRO A 50 -31.34 18.70 29.86
N SER A 51 -32.37 19.35 30.39
CA SER A 51 -33.38 18.72 31.25
C SER A 51 -34.32 17.82 30.46
N GLY A 52 -34.83 18.28 29.33
CA GLY A 52 -35.65 17.47 28.44
C GLY A 52 -34.84 16.36 27.75
N PHE A 53 -33.59 16.62 27.43
CA PHE A 53 -32.66 15.59 26.94
C PHE A 53 -32.44 14.46 27.94
N ALA A 54 -32.24 14.79 29.24
CA ALA A 54 -32.04 13.79 30.28
C ALA A 54 -33.29 12.92 30.53
N ALA A 55 -34.48 13.49 30.33
CA ALA A 55 -35.78 12.84 30.55
C ALA A 55 -36.30 12.03 29.34
N SER A 56 -35.69 12.19 28.16
CA SER A 56 -36.16 11.55 26.92
C SER A 56 -35.30 10.36 26.50
N GLU A 57 -35.92 9.45 25.76
CA GLU A 57 -35.17 8.46 24.97
C GLU A 57 -34.32 9.17 23.92
N ARG A 58 -33.14 8.63 23.67
CA ARG A 58 -32.20 9.17 22.69
C ARG A 58 -31.98 8.12 21.64
N SER A 59 -32.63 8.25 20.49
CA SER A 59 -32.53 7.24 19.43
C SER A 59 -32.74 7.85 18.05
N ILE A 60 -32.16 7.18 17.07
CA ILE A 60 -32.40 7.40 15.64
C ILE A 60 -33.03 6.13 15.11
N ARG A 61 -34.17 6.24 14.43
CA ARG A 61 -34.88 5.11 13.82
C ARG A 61 -34.90 5.27 12.32
N VAL A 62 -34.47 4.24 11.62
CA VAL A 62 -34.45 4.17 10.15
C VAL A 62 -35.38 3.06 9.71
N GLU A 63 -36.32 3.40 8.84
CA GLU A 63 -37.31 2.45 8.33
C GLU A 63 -37.41 2.59 6.81
N CYS A 64 -37.76 1.52 6.11
CA CYS A 64 -38.10 1.55 4.70
C CYS A 64 -39.36 0.80 4.38
N ASP A 65 -39.97 1.21 3.27
CA ASP A 65 -41.12 0.59 2.64
C ASP A 65 -40.77 0.35 1.17
N ALA A 66 -40.32 -0.87 0.87
CA ALA A 66 -39.86 -1.25 -0.47
C ALA A 66 -41.02 -1.25 -1.49
N GLU A 67 -42.27 -1.55 -1.07
CA GLU A 67 -43.43 -1.57 -1.95
C GLU A 67 -43.74 -0.19 -2.49
N ASN A 68 -43.69 0.83 -1.62
CA ASN A 68 -43.97 2.22 -1.97
C ASN A 68 -42.71 3.04 -2.31
N GLY A 69 -41.51 2.43 -2.28
CA GLY A 69 -40.24 3.12 -2.56
C GLY A 69 -39.96 4.24 -1.57
N ARG A 70 -40.20 4.04 -0.28
CA ARG A 70 -40.08 5.05 0.77
C ARG A 70 -39.00 4.68 1.79
N ILE A 71 -38.29 5.70 2.28
CA ILE A 71 -37.43 5.58 3.47
C ILE A 71 -37.80 6.68 4.46
N SER A 72 -37.69 6.38 5.76
CA SER A 72 -37.88 7.38 6.80
C SER A 72 -36.78 7.32 7.85
N ILE A 73 -36.36 8.48 8.32
CA ILE A 73 -35.39 8.66 9.40
C ILE A 73 -36.06 9.51 10.48
N GLU A 74 -36.14 9.01 11.70
CA GLU A 74 -36.75 9.68 12.84
C GLU A 74 -35.74 9.83 13.97
N ASP A 75 -35.67 11.01 14.57
CA ASP A 75 -34.85 11.34 15.73
C ASP A 75 -35.69 11.85 16.90
N THR A 76 -35.15 11.71 18.10
CA THR A 76 -35.72 12.24 19.34
C THR A 76 -34.99 13.51 19.78
N GLY A 77 -34.49 14.29 18.83
CA GLY A 77 -33.67 15.48 19.04
C GLY A 77 -34.45 16.74 19.37
N ALA A 78 -33.90 17.89 18.96
CA ALA A 78 -34.47 19.20 19.30
C ALA A 78 -35.78 19.54 18.58
N GLY A 79 -36.06 18.91 17.42
CA GLY A 79 -37.12 19.34 16.54
C GLY A 79 -36.91 20.75 15.97
N LEU A 80 -37.87 21.25 15.20
CA LEU A 80 -37.82 22.56 14.55
C LEU A 80 -39.11 23.35 14.83
N THR A 81 -38.97 24.64 15.12
CA THR A 81 -40.07 25.59 15.11
C THR A 81 -40.45 25.93 13.67
N LYS A 82 -41.59 26.62 13.48
CA LYS A 82 -42.02 27.05 12.14
C LYS A 82 -40.99 27.95 11.44
N ASP A 83 -40.37 28.86 12.19
CA ASP A 83 -39.37 29.78 11.67
C ASP A 83 -38.07 29.04 11.30
N GLU A 84 -37.66 28.09 12.13
CA GLU A 84 -36.49 27.22 11.88
C GLU A 84 -36.69 26.27 10.68
N ILE A 85 -37.91 25.81 10.41
CA ILE A 85 -38.24 25.07 9.18
C ILE A 85 -37.90 25.91 7.95
N VAL A 86 -38.32 27.15 7.93
CA VAL A 86 -38.05 28.06 6.81
C VAL A 86 -36.56 28.38 6.71
N GLU A 87 -35.91 28.63 7.84
CA GLU A 87 -34.50 28.98 7.88
C GLU A 87 -33.59 27.80 7.48
N TYR A 88 -33.86 26.56 7.97
CA TYR A 88 -32.92 25.42 7.85
C TYR A 88 -33.29 24.42 6.75
N LEU A 89 -34.58 24.30 6.39
CA LEU A 89 -35.01 23.37 5.34
C LEU A 89 -35.30 24.03 4.02
N ALA A 90 -35.80 25.28 4.05
CA ALA A 90 -36.21 26.02 2.86
C ALA A 90 -35.16 27.04 2.37
N THR A 91 -34.08 27.26 3.11
CA THR A 91 -33.00 28.16 2.74
C THR A 91 -31.68 27.43 2.53
N VAL A 92 -31.12 27.50 1.33
CA VAL A 92 -29.89 26.83 0.95
C VAL A 92 -28.67 27.49 1.61
N GLY A 93 -27.79 26.67 2.22
CA GLY A 93 -26.54 27.14 2.81
C GLY A 93 -26.67 27.71 4.22
N THR A 94 -27.85 27.61 4.84
CA THR A 94 -28.06 27.92 6.24
C THR A 94 -28.22 26.65 7.05
N GLY A 95 -27.67 26.61 8.26
CA GLY A 95 -27.79 25.46 9.15
C GLY A 95 -27.48 25.84 10.58
N TYR A 96 -28.25 25.32 11.54
CA TYR A 96 -28.04 25.56 12.97
C TYR A 96 -26.66 25.03 13.46
N THR A 97 -26.16 23.99 12.87
CA THR A 97 -24.83 23.41 13.18
C THR A 97 -23.70 24.43 13.04
N ARG A 98 -23.76 25.30 12.04
CA ARG A 98 -22.78 26.38 11.85
C ARG A 98 -22.86 27.41 12.98
N ARG A 99 -24.06 27.83 13.34
CA ARG A 99 -24.27 28.80 14.45
C ARG A 99 -23.78 28.25 15.80
N LEU A 100 -24.10 27.02 16.12
CA LEU A 100 -23.68 26.39 17.39
C LEU A 100 -22.17 26.19 17.45
N ARG A 101 -21.54 25.86 16.32
CA ARG A 101 -20.09 25.70 16.26
C ARG A 101 -19.35 27.03 16.39
N ASP A 102 -19.87 28.09 15.78
CA ASP A 102 -19.33 29.46 15.94
C ASP A 102 -19.43 29.94 17.40
N ALA A 103 -20.40 29.40 18.16
CA ALA A 103 -20.62 29.71 19.58
C ALA A 103 -19.83 28.77 20.55
N SER A 104 -19.52 27.54 20.14
CA SER A 104 -18.80 26.54 20.95
C SER A 104 -18.02 25.58 20.05
N ALA A 105 -16.69 25.61 20.15
CA ALA A 105 -15.81 24.80 19.32
C ALA A 105 -15.97 23.28 19.53
N ASP A 106 -16.54 22.84 20.66
CA ASP A 106 -16.70 21.42 21.03
C ASP A 106 -18.16 20.96 21.16
N ALA A 107 -19.02 21.43 20.27
CA ALA A 107 -20.45 21.14 20.32
C ALA A 107 -20.84 19.67 19.96
N GLY A 108 -19.89 18.75 19.68
CA GLY A 108 -20.21 17.36 19.32
C GLY A 108 -20.84 17.18 17.92
N LEU A 109 -21.08 18.26 17.20
CA LEU A 109 -21.80 18.29 15.92
C LEU A 109 -20.94 17.75 14.76
N ILE A 110 -21.55 16.95 13.90
CA ILE A 110 -20.91 16.36 12.72
C ILE A 110 -21.09 17.27 11.48
N GLY A 111 -22.23 17.95 11.32
CA GLY A 111 -22.58 18.80 10.17
C GLY A 111 -21.67 20.01 10.00
N TYR A 112 -21.27 20.33 8.75
CA TYR A 112 -20.34 21.44 8.43
C TYR A 112 -20.92 22.52 7.52
N PHE A 113 -21.65 22.14 6.46
CA PHE A 113 -21.85 23.01 5.30
C PHE A 113 -23.28 23.53 5.11
N GLY A 114 -24.29 23.02 5.83
CA GLY A 114 -25.70 23.38 5.63
C GLY A 114 -26.27 22.95 4.26
N LEU A 115 -25.62 22.00 3.59
CA LEU A 115 -26.02 21.49 2.28
C LEU A 115 -26.60 20.06 2.36
N GLY A 116 -26.44 19.38 3.49
CA GLY A 116 -26.77 17.95 3.65
C GLY A 116 -28.22 17.62 3.34
N PHE A 117 -29.17 18.47 3.77
CA PHE A 117 -30.59 18.26 3.51
C PHE A 117 -30.96 18.35 2.02
N LEU A 118 -30.17 19.07 1.20
CA LEU A 118 -30.40 19.15 -0.24
C LEU A 118 -30.25 17.80 -0.94
N THR A 119 -29.46 16.87 -0.37
CA THR A 119 -29.30 15.53 -0.91
C THR A 119 -30.62 14.75 -0.92
N ALA A 120 -31.53 15.03 0.01
CA ALA A 120 -32.88 14.48 0.04
C ALA A 120 -33.63 14.78 -1.26
N PHE A 121 -33.54 16.02 -1.76
CA PHE A 121 -34.22 16.41 -3.00
C PHE A 121 -33.58 15.83 -4.27
N VAL A 122 -32.33 15.38 -4.20
CA VAL A 122 -31.67 14.68 -5.31
C VAL A 122 -32.27 13.27 -5.48
N VAL A 123 -32.46 12.56 -4.38
CA VAL A 123 -32.89 11.14 -4.40
C VAL A 123 -34.43 10.99 -4.36
N ALA A 124 -35.16 11.97 -3.84
CA ALA A 124 -36.62 11.89 -3.66
C ALA A 124 -37.39 12.72 -4.68
N GLU A 125 -38.59 12.22 -5.05
CA GLU A 125 -39.60 13.01 -5.77
C GLU A 125 -40.39 13.90 -4.80
N ARG A 126 -40.65 13.35 -3.60
CA ARG A 126 -41.35 14.05 -2.52
C ARG A 126 -40.61 13.86 -1.21
N THR A 127 -40.46 14.93 -0.47
CA THR A 127 -39.86 14.97 0.87
C THR A 127 -40.88 15.51 1.86
N GLU A 128 -41.11 14.82 2.94
CA GLU A 128 -41.97 15.23 4.05
C GLU A 128 -41.13 15.27 5.33
N VAL A 129 -41.30 16.34 6.14
CA VAL A 129 -40.65 16.48 7.43
C VAL A 129 -41.68 16.81 8.49
N TRP A 130 -41.95 15.84 9.36
CA TRP A 130 -42.74 16.03 10.56
C TRP A 130 -41.84 16.42 11.70
N THR A 131 -42.12 17.53 12.38
CA THR A 131 -41.25 18.01 13.44
C THR A 131 -42.03 18.69 14.56
N CYS A 132 -41.57 18.49 15.80
CA CYS A 132 -42.08 19.14 17.00
C CYS A 132 -40.86 19.63 17.82
N SER A 133 -40.78 20.95 18.02
CA SER A 133 -39.66 21.58 18.73
C SER A 133 -39.80 21.44 20.25
N TYR A 134 -38.67 21.22 20.94
CA TYR A 134 -38.61 21.32 22.42
C TYR A 134 -39.00 22.72 22.93
N GLN A 135 -38.85 23.76 22.12
CA GLN A 135 -39.23 25.14 22.47
C GLN A 135 -40.74 25.34 22.51
N ASN A 136 -41.52 24.52 21.76
CA ASN A 136 -42.95 24.60 21.71
C ASN A 136 -43.59 23.20 21.50
N PRO A 137 -43.55 22.30 22.51
CA PRO A 137 -43.91 20.89 22.40
C PRO A 137 -45.42 20.68 22.15
N GLU A 138 -46.26 21.69 22.28
CA GLU A 138 -47.67 21.62 22.00
C GLU A 138 -48.02 21.75 20.49
N HIS A 139 -47.03 22.18 19.67
CA HIS A 139 -47.24 22.46 18.26
C HIS A 139 -46.29 21.69 17.38
N ALA A 140 -46.81 20.81 16.56
CA ALA A 140 -46.09 20.09 15.52
C ALA A 140 -46.40 20.71 14.14
N PHE A 141 -45.43 20.55 13.23
CA PHE A 141 -45.54 21.06 11.86
C PHE A 141 -45.18 19.94 10.86
N LEU A 142 -45.83 20.00 9.70
CA LEU A 142 -45.48 19.25 8.52
C LEU A 142 -44.94 20.16 7.45
N PHE A 143 -43.66 19.99 7.12
CA PHE A 143 -43.06 20.56 5.91
C PHE A 143 -43.18 19.51 4.80
N HIS A 144 -43.57 19.94 3.61
CA HIS A 144 -43.56 19.07 2.43
C HIS A 144 -42.99 19.82 1.24
N SER A 145 -42.23 19.14 0.41
CA SER A 145 -41.67 19.68 -0.81
C SER A 145 -41.68 18.66 -1.93
N LYS A 146 -42.01 19.11 -3.13
CA LYS A 146 -41.88 18.36 -4.37
C LYS A 146 -40.66 18.87 -5.14
N ASN A 147 -39.70 18.00 -5.40
CA ASN A 147 -38.47 18.36 -6.12
C ASN A 147 -37.60 19.49 -5.53
N GLY A 148 -37.82 19.89 -4.28
CA GLY A 148 -37.05 20.95 -3.61
C GLY A 148 -37.30 22.38 -4.09
N GLN A 149 -38.15 22.62 -5.11
CA GLN A 149 -38.36 23.94 -5.70
C GLN A 149 -39.48 24.73 -5.02
N GLN A 150 -40.47 24.04 -4.52
CA GLN A 150 -41.61 24.61 -3.81
C GLN A 150 -41.84 23.82 -2.51
N TYR A 151 -42.25 24.49 -1.49
CA TYR A 151 -42.57 23.88 -0.21
C TYR A 151 -43.85 24.46 0.40
N GLY A 152 -44.46 23.65 1.28
CA GLY A 152 -45.54 24.07 2.16
C GLY A 152 -45.16 23.72 3.62
N VAL A 153 -45.69 24.52 4.55
CA VAL A 153 -45.59 24.28 5.99
C VAL A 153 -46.98 24.44 6.57
N GLU A 154 -47.49 23.38 7.18
CA GLU A 154 -48.78 23.34 7.82
C GLU A 154 -48.73 22.82 9.26
N ALA A 155 -49.70 23.17 10.08
CA ALA A 155 -49.83 22.61 11.41
C ALA A 155 -50.18 21.10 11.30
N ALA A 156 -49.52 20.32 12.12
CA ALA A 156 -49.71 18.85 12.15
C ALA A 156 -50.28 18.41 13.50
N GLU A 157 -50.73 17.17 13.56
CA GLU A 157 -51.13 16.55 14.83
C GLU A 157 -49.95 16.52 15.82
N PRO A 158 -50.25 16.72 17.14
CA PRO A 158 -49.20 16.67 18.16
C PRO A 158 -48.46 15.34 18.18
N ARG A 159 -47.14 15.41 18.33
CA ARG A 159 -46.27 14.24 18.43
C ARG A 159 -45.11 14.54 19.41
N PRO A 160 -44.38 13.51 19.89
CA PRO A 160 -43.20 13.73 20.73
C PRO A 160 -42.18 14.67 20.07
N VAL A 161 -41.40 15.37 20.89
CA VAL A 161 -40.34 16.24 20.44
C VAL A 161 -39.32 15.46 19.63
N GLY A 162 -38.98 15.98 18.43
CA GLY A 162 -38.07 15.34 17.49
C GLY A 162 -38.45 15.64 16.05
N THR A 163 -37.80 14.94 15.12
CA THR A 163 -38.05 15.12 13.68
C THR A 163 -38.12 13.78 12.98
N ARG A 164 -39.06 13.63 12.04
CA ARG A 164 -39.15 12.49 11.11
C ARG A 164 -39.11 12.99 9.69
N VAL A 165 -38.10 12.59 8.94
CA VAL A 165 -37.93 12.84 7.50
C VAL A 165 -38.36 11.61 6.73
N THR A 166 -39.31 11.77 5.81
CA THR A 166 -39.77 10.71 4.91
C THR A 166 -39.48 11.10 3.46
N LEU A 167 -38.84 10.21 2.73
CA LEU A 167 -38.49 10.38 1.32
C LEU A 167 -39.28 9.39 0.47
N GLU A 168 -40.00 9.88 -0.52
CA GLU A 168 -40.55 9.08 -1.61
C GLU A 168 -39.51 9.10 -2.73
N LEU A 169 -38.84 7.96 -2.92
CA LEU A 169 -37.65 7.86 -3.77
C LEU A 169 -38.02 7.91 -5.26
N ARG A 170 -37.16 8.54 -6.05
CA ARG A 170 -37.22 8.45 -7.51
C ARG A 170 -36.93 7.02 -7.95
N GLU A 171 -37.52 6.58 -9.05
CA GLU A 171 -37.39 5.21 -9.57
C GLU A 171 -35.93 4.75 -9.64
N ARG A 172 -35.02 5.60 -10.13
CA ARG A 172 -33.57 5.29 -10.24
C ARG A 172 -32.85 5.06 -8.91
N PHE A 173 -33.47 5.43 -7.78
CA PHE A 173 -32.90 5.30 -6.44
C PHE A 173 -33.73 4.38 -5.54
N ARG A 174 -34.69 3.68 -6.10
CA ARG A 174 -35.61 2.81 -5.37
C ARG A 174 -34.88 1.69 -4.62
N GLU A 175 -33.70 1.29 -5.06
CA GLU A 175 -32.82 0.34 -4.38
C GLU A 175 -32.52 0.74 -2.92
N LEU A 176 -32.49 2.03 -2.60
CA LEU A 176 -32.30 2.51 -1.21
C LEU A 176 -33.43 2.12 -0.27
N SER A 177 -34.62 1.75 -0.78
CA SER A 177 -35.75 1.25 0.03
C SER A 177 -35.70 -0.26 0.26
N ASP A 178 -34.71 -0.97 -0.30
CA ASP A 178 -34.47 -2.38 0.04
C ASP A 178 -33.95 -2.50 1.48
N PRO A 179 -34.59 -3.31 2.35
CA PRO A 179 -34.19 -3.45 3.75
C PRO A 179 -32.74 -3.88 3.95
N HIS A 180 -32.21 -4.75 3.09
CA HIS A 180 -30.85 -5.26 3.20
C HIS A 180 -29.83 -4.20 2.78
N VAL A 181 -30.11 -3.49 1.68
CA VAL A 181 -29.26 -2.40 1.20
C VAL A 181 -29.21 -1.29 2.24
N LEU A 182 -30.36 -0.85 2.73
CA LEU A 182 -30.43 0.23 3.72
C LEU A 182 -29.73 -0.17 5.04
N ALA A 183 -29.92 -1.40 5.51
CA ALA A 183 -29.26 -1.88 6.72
C ALA A 183 -27.74 -1.94 6.56
N ALA A 184 -27.25 -2.41 5.42
CA ALA A 184 -25.82 -2.44 5.12
C ALA A 184 -25.21 -1.01 5.10
N LEU A 185 -25.90 -0.04 4.48
CA LEU A 185 -25.48 1.35 4.44
C LEU A 185 -25.41 1.97 5.84
N VAL A 186 -26.47 1.81 6.64
CA VAL A 186 -26.52 2.40 7.98
C VAL A 186 -25.47 1.78 8.88
N ARG A 187 -25.27 0.46 8.83
CA ARG A 187 -24.19 -0.22 9.58
C ARG A 187 -22.80 0.28 9.19
N ARG A 188 -22.56 0.45 7.89
CA ARG A 188 -21.27 0.93 7.37
C ARG A 188 -20.95 2.34 7.83
N TYR A 189 -21.88 3.28 7.61
CA TYR A 189 -21.62 4.70 7.85
C TYR A 189 -21.81 5.13 9.31
N CYS A 190 -22.75 4.50 10.03
CA CYS A 190 -23.23 4.98 11.32
C CYS A 190 -22.88 4.06 12.49
N GLY A 191 -22.07 3.00 12.25
CA GLY A 191 -21.79 1.96 13.23
C GLY A 191 -21.06 2.41 14.49
N PHE A 192 -20.50 3.62 14.53
CA PHE A 192 -19.82 4.18 15.69
C PHE A 192 -20.49 5.44 16.25
N LEU A 193 -21.69 5.78 15.79
CA LEU A 193 -22.45 6.89 16.37
C LEU A 193 -22.72 6.68 17.85
N SER A 194 -22.73 7.79 18.61
CA SER A 194 -22.88 7.76 20.07
C SER A 194 -24.29 7.44 20.53
N TYR A 195 -25.30 7.74 19.70
CA TYR A 195 -26.71 7.44 20.01
C TYR A 195 -27.16 6.16 19.33
N PRO A 196 -28.05 5.36 19.96
CA PRO A 196 -28.60 4.15 19.36
C PRO A 196 -29.24 4.43 17.99
N VAL A 197 -28.82 3.68 16.98
CA VAL A 197 -29.39 3.70 15.64
C VAL A 197 -30.11 2.38 15.40
N TRP A 198 -31.42 2.47 15.18
CA TRP A 198 -32.28 1.31 14.98
C TRP A 198 -32.70 1.22 13.52
N ILE A 199 -32.68 0.02 12.97
CA ILE A 199 -33.24 -0.28 11.65
C ILE A 199 -34.12 -1.52 11.76
N HIS A 200 -35.38 -1.40 11.37
CA HIS A 200 -36.37 -2.49 11.50
C HIS A 200 -36.40 -3.16 12.88
N GLY A 201 -36.19 -2.38 13.96
CA GLY A 201 -36.18 -2.89 15.33
C GLY A 201 -34.89 -3.53 15.81
N GLU A 202 -33.85 -3.59 14.97
CA GLU A 202 -32.51 -4.04 15.33
C GLU A 202 -31.56 -2.83 15.51
N GLN A 203 -30.84 -2.80 16.62
CA GLN A 203 -29.82 -1.76 16.84
C GLN A 203 -28.54 -2.10 16.06
N VAL A 204 -28.05 -1.18 15.22
CA VAL A 204 -26.92 -1.42 14.32
C VAL A 204 -25.57 -1.00 14.91
N ASN A 205 -25.56 -0.20 15.97
CA ASN A 205 -24.38 0.31 16.69
C ASN A 205 -24.40 -0.11 18.16
N ASP A 206 -24.84 -1.34 18.43
CA ASP A 206 -24.92 -1.93 19.77
C ASP A 206 -23.57 -2.17 20.43
N ARG A 207 -22.50 -2.25 19.64
CA ARG A 207 -21.13 -2.49 20.11
C ARG A 207 -20.24 -1.30 19.81
N PRO A 208 -19.82 -0.54 20.86
CA PRO A 208 -18.84 0.51 20.68
C PRO A 208 -17.49 -0.07 20.24
N PRO A 209 -16.66 0.69 19.53
CA PRO A 209 -15.32 0.25 19.23
C PRO A 209 -14.47 0.09 20.51
N ALA A 210 -13.52 -0.86 20.48
CA ALA A 210 -12.74 -1.24 21.66
C ALA A 210 -12.01 -0.07 22.34
N TRP A 211 -11.61 0.96 21.59
CA TRP A 211 -10.97 2.17 22.14
C TRP A 211 -11.91 3.13 22.87
N ARG A 212 -13.22 2.96 22.73
CA ARG A 212 -14.24 3.69 23.49
C ARG A 212 -14.81 2.90 24.67
N ASP A 213 -14.59 1.59 24.70
CA ASP A 213 -15.13 0.71 25.73
C ASP A 213 -14.23 0.72 26.98
N ALA A 214 -14.60 1.54 27.96
CA ALA A 214 -13.89 1.66 29.23
C ALA A 214 -13.96 0.39 30.09
N GLU A 215 -14.95 -0.49 29.89
CA GLU A 215 -15.11 -1.75 30.63
C GLU A 215 -14.19 -2.84 30.08
N LEU A 216 -13.71 -2.70 28.85
CA LEU A 216 -12.84 -3.66 28.18
C LEU A 216 -11.37 -3.52 28.66
N THR A 217 -11.14 -3.76 29.94
CA THR A 217 -9.81 -3.61 30.59
C THR A 217 -8.93 -4.84 30.41
N ASN A 218 -9.50 -6.01 30.14
CA ASN A 218 -8.73 -7.25 29.96
C ASN A 218 -8.00 -7.24 28.62
N PRO A 219 -6.64 -7.32 28.60
CA PRO A 219 -5.85 -7.22 27.37
C PRO A 219 -6.18 -8.28 26.30
N ILE A 220 -6.52 -9.51 26.75
CA ILE A 220 -6.85 -10.61 25.82
C ILE A 220 -8.18 -10.35 25.15
N ARG A 221 -9.21 -9.94 25.93
CA ARG A 221 -10.53 -9.60 25.39
C ARG A 221 -10.45 -8.37 24.48
N ARG A 222 -9.64 -7.36 24.87
CA ARG A 222 -9.41 -6.15 24.07
C ARG A 222 -8.76 -6.49 22.72
N LYS A 223 -7.70 -7.30 22.72
CA LYS A 223 -7.04 -7.77 21.50
C LYS A 223 -8.00 -8.55 20.59
N ARG A 224 -8.83 -9.41 21.19
CA ARG A 224 -9.84 -10.16 20.45
C ARG A 224 -10.89 -9.25 19.81
N ALA A 225 -11.41 -8.27 20.56
CA ALA A 225 -12.38 -7.30 20.04
C ALA A 225 -11.81 -6.46 18.89
N LEU A 226 -10.52 -6.08 18.97
CA LEU A 226 -9.82 -5.37 17.89
C LEU A 226 -9.66 -6.23 16.64
N LEU A 227 -9.47 -7.54 16.77
CA LEU A 227 -9.40 -8.46 15.63
C LEU A 227 -10.78 -8.72 15.02
N GLU A 228 -11.79 -8.98 15.85
CA GLU A 228 -13.18 -9.21 15.40
C GLU A 228 -13.76 -7.97 14.69
N LEU A 229 -13.31 -6.77 15.05
CA LEU A 229 -13.74 -5.54 14.38
C LEU A 229 -13.39 -5.53 12.88
N ALA A 230 -12.34 -6.21 12.46
CA ALA A 230 -11.93 -6.28 11.05
C ALA A 230 -12.99 -6.90 10.14
N GLU A 231 -13.78 -7.85 10.65
CA GLU A 231 -14.86 -8.50 9.90
C GLU A 231 -15.95 -7.51 9.44
N ARG A 232 -16.12 -6.41 10.21
CA ARG A 232 -17.13 -5.38 9.90
C ARG A 232 -16.77 -4.51 8.70
N PHE A 233 -15.47 -4.45 8.34
CA PHE A 233 -14.95 -3.55 7.30
C PHE A 233 -14.60 -4.26 6.01
N GLY A 234 -14.79 -5.58 5.92
CA GLY A 234 -14.54 -6.34 4.70
C GLY A 234 -13.11 -6.21 4.19
N ILE A 235 -12.12 -6.13 5.11
CA ILE A 235 -10.71 -6.04 4.75
C ILE A 235 -10.31 -7.23 3.87
N ALA A 236 -9.39 -6.99 2.93
CA ALA A 236 -9.02 -7.96 1.89
C ALA A 236 -8.47 -9.30 2.44
N PHE A 237 -7.89 -9.28 3.65
CA PHE A 237 -7.34 -10.46 4.31
C PHE A 237 -7.65 -10.45 5.80
N GLU A 238 -7.86 -11.60 6.39
CA GLU A 238 -7.95 -11.72 7.84
C GLU A 238 -6.73 -11.10 8.53
N PRO A 239 -6.89 -10.45 9.67
CA PRO A 239 -5.78 -9.89 10.40
C PRO A 239 -4.95 -10.98 11.08
N LEU A 240 -3.64 -10.93 10.91
CA LEU A 240 -2.68 -11.74 11.63
C LEU A 240 -2.50 -11.25 13.07
N CYS A 241 -2.50 -9.93 13.23
CA CYS A 241 -2.47 -9.24 14.52
C CYS A 241 -3.04 -7.82 14.39
N ALA A 242 -3.31 -7.21 15.54
CA ALA A 242 -3.84 -5.87 15.68
C ALA A 242 -2.88 -5.01 16.52
N ILE A 243 -2.66 -3.77 16.10
CA ILE A 243 -1.92 -2.74 16.81
C ILE A 243 -2.93 -1.65 17.16
N GLU A 244 -3.18 -1.45 18.46
CA GLU A 244 -4.06 -0.38 18.90
C GLU A 244 -3.38 0.97 18.76
N VAL A 245 -4.13 1.94 18.25
CA VAL A 245 -3.73 3.35 18.13
C VAL A 245 -4.44 4.12 19.22
N ASP A 246 -3.67 4.71 20.14
CA ASP A 246 -4.15 5.61 21.20
C ASP A 246 -3.25 6.85 21.19
N ALA A 247 -3.49 7.72 20.21
CA ALA A 247 -2.70 8.91 19.95
C ALA A 247 -3.47 10.18 20.36
N GLU A 248 -2.84 11.35 20.23
CA GLU A 248 -3.41 12.63 20.68
C GLU A 248 -4.63 13.02 19.84
N VAL A 249 -4.53 12.91 18.52
CA VAL A 249 -5.60 13.37 17.61
C VAL A 249 -6.38 12.24 16.97
N CYS A 250 -5.94 10.97 17.12
CA CYS A 250 -6.71 9.84 16.62
C CYS A 250 -6.62 8.61 17.53
N LYS A 251 -7.68 7.80 17.50
CA LYS A 251 -7.74 6.49 18.15
C LYS A 251 -8.20 5.44 17.14
N GLY A 252 -7.81 4.19 17.34
CA GLY A 252 -8.23 3.15 16.42
C GLY A 252 -7.38 1.89 16.47
N VAL A 253 -7.29 1.20 15.33
CA VAL A 253 -6.55 -0.04 15.19
C VAL A 253 -5.90 -0.11 13.81
N ILE A 254 -4.66 -0.61 13.78
CA ILE A 254 -3.96 -1.03 12.57
C ILE A 254 -3.90 -2.55 12.57
N TRP A 255 -4.34 -3.18 11.50
CA TRP A 255 -4.24 -4.62 11.29
C TRP A 255 -3.08 -4.97 10.38
N ILE A 256 -2.30 -5.97 10.76
CA ILE A 256 -1.31 -6.61 9.90
C ILE A 256 -2.00 -7.83 9.25
N HIS A 257 -1.98 -7.94 7.95
CA HIS A 257 -2.71 -8.95 7.20
C HIS A 257 -2.09 -10.35 7.35
N ALA A 258 -2.91 -11.40 7.27
CA ALA A 258 -2.43 -12.79 7.22
C ALA A 258 -2.04 -13.24 5.80
N GLY A 259 -2.51 -12.54 4.76
CA GLY A 259 -2.11 -12.76 3.38
C GLY A 259 -0.65 -12.39 3.13
N SER A 260 0.05 -13.16 2.28
CA SER A 260 1.41 -12.81 1.90
C SER A 260 1.42 -11.56 1.01
N THR A 261 2.36 -10.65 1.25
CA THR A 261 2.53 -9.44 0.45
C THR A 261 3.92 -9.39 -0.16
N TYR A 262 3.98 -8.90 -1.38
CA TYR A 262 5.22 -8.57 -2.07
C TYR A 262 5.58 -7.11 -1.85
N GLY A 263 6.80 -6.70 -2.19
CA GLY A 263 7.24 -5.32 -2.01
C GLY A 263 6.42 -4.26 -2.75
N THR A 264 5.64 -4.66 -3.76
CA THR A 264 4.74 -3.81 -4.54
C THR A 264 3.27 -3.93 -4.16
N SER A 265 2.90 -4.80 -3.20
CA SER A 265 1.52 -4.94 -2.72
C SER A 265 1.07 -3.69 -1.97
N ASP A 266 -0.15 -3.25 -2.21
CA ASP A 266 -0.73 -2.09 -1.54
C ASP A 266 -2.16 -2.37 -1.06
N HIS A 267 -2.27 -2.68 0.23
CA HIS A 267 -3.55 -2.94 0.92
C HIS A 267 -3.75 -1.96 2.09
N ARG A 268 -3.25 -0.72 1.92
CA ARG A 268 -3.29 0.33 2.95
C ARG A 268 -4.64 1.03 3.06
N ASP A 269 -5.72 0.29 3.04
CA ASP A 269 -7.04 0.87 3.16
C ASP A 269 -7.27 1.36 4.60
N VAL A 270 -7.58 2.64 4.74
CA VAL A 270 -7.84 3.28 6.03
C VAL A 270 -9.27 3.80 6.06
N HIS A 271 -10.07 3.23 6.97
CA HIS A 271 -11.43 3.67 7.23
C HIS A 271 -11.40 4.78 8.28
N VAL A 272 -11.86 5.96 7.92
CA VAL A 272 -11.80 7.15 8.78
C VAL A 272 -13.17 7.53 9.29
N PHE A 273 -13.31 7.54 10.61
CA PHE A 273 -14.50 8.00 11.31
C PHE A 273 -14.26 9.38 11.92
N ILE A 274 -15.19 10.29 11.71
CA ILE A 274 -15.24 11.57 12.40
C ILE A 274 -16.49 11.56 13.29
N ARG A 275 -16.30 11.65 14.61
CA ARG A 275 -17.39 11.61 15.59
C ARG A 275 -18.36 10.44 15.40
N GLY A 276 -17.83 9.28 15.04
CA GLY A 276 -18.59 8.05 14.83
C GLY A 276 -19.26 7.88 13.47
N MET A 277 -19.09 8.83 12.55
CA MET A 277 -19.56 8.74 11.17
C MET A 277 -18.40 8.42 10.23
N LEU A 278 -18.55 7.39 9.37
CA LEU A 278 -17.56 7.04 8.35
C LEU A 278 -17.52 8.15 7.27
N ILE A 279 -16.34 8.68 7.02
CA ILE A 279 -16.10 9.71 6.00
C ILE A 279 -15.48 9.08 4.74
N GLY A 280 -14.44 8.27 4.90
CA GLY A 280 -13.74 7.60 3.80
C GLY A 280 -13.24 6.23 4.23
N ASP A 281 -13.08 5.33 3.28
CA ASP A 281 -12.68 3.94 3.49
C ASP A 281 -11.45 3.51 2.70
N GLU A 282 -10.86 4.38 1.88
CA GLU A 282 -9.71 4.07 1.03
C GLU A 282 -8.61 5.13 1.09
N ASP A 283 -8.47 5.85 2.23
CA ASP A 283 -7.42 6.87 2.34
C ASP A 283 -6.05 6.23 2.60
N ARG A 284 -5.43 5.73 1.52
CA ARG A 284 -4.13 5.05 1.56
C ARG A 284 -2.96 5.92 1.98
N GLU A 285 -3.10 7.25 1.88
CA GLU A 285 -2.00 8.16 2.20
C GLU A 285 -1.76 8.31 3.71
N LEU A 286 -2.74 7.96 4.53
CA LEU A 286 -2.62 8.00 5.99
C LEU A 286 -1.63 6.96 6.54
N LEU A 287 -1.45 5.82 5.87
CA LEU A 287 -0.41 4.87 6.21
C LEU A 287 0.84 5.07 5.35
N PRO A 288 2.05 4.80 5.89
CA PRO A 288 3.28 4.89 5.13
C PRO A 288 3.27 4.02 3.87
N THR A 289 3.89 4.47 2.79
CA THR A 289 3.94 3.72 1.51
C THR A 289 4.55 2.32 1.64
N TRP A 290 5.43 2.11 2.61
CA TRP A 290 6.04 0.81 2.89
C TRP A 290 5.11 -0.16 3.64
N ALA A 291 3.98 0.32 4.17
CA ALA A 291 3.05 -0.48 4.98
C ALA A 291 1.97 -1.20 4.15
N GLY A 292 2.28 -1.61 2.92
CA GLY A 292 1.35 -2.29 2.01
C GLY A 292 0.72 -3.59 2.55
N PHE A 293 1.21 -4.07 3.68
CA PHE A 293 0.74 -5.25 4.42
C PHE A 293 -0.24 -4.92 5.56
N ALA A 294 -0.64 -3.65 5.68
CA ALA A 294 -1.49 -3.18 6.78
C ALA A 294 -2.71 -2.41 6.28
N SER A 295 -3.80 -2.48 7.04
CA SER A 295 -4.98 -1.61 6.91
C SER A 295 -5.35 -1.05 8.28
N ALA A 296 -6.23 -0.04 8.34
CA ALA A 296 -6.58 0.58 9.60
C ALA A 296 -8.05 1.04 9.64
N VAL A 297 -8.56 1.13 10.87
CA VAL A 297 -9.76 1.91 11.19
C VAL A 297 -9.36 2.91 12.26
N ILE A 298 -9.64 4.18 11.99
CA ILE A 298 -9.35 5.25 12.93
C ILE A 298 -10.57 6.14 13.16
N GLU A 299 -10.58 6.75 14.30
CA GLU A 299 -11.53 7.78 14.67
C GLU A 299 -10.79 9.02 15.14
N SER A 300 -11.22 10.18 14.63
CA SER A 300 -10.71 11.48 15.03
C SER A 300 -11.83 12.50 15.12
N VAL A 301 -11.77 13.37 16.10
CA VAL A 301 -12.67 14.53 16.21
C VAL A 301 -12.04 15.78 15.58
N ALA A 302 -10.75 15.74 15.31
CA ALA A 302 -9.95 16.87 14.82
C ALA A 302 -9.82 16.93 13.30
N LEU A 303 -10.00 15.80 12.60
CA LEU A 303 -9.93 15.75 11.13
C LEU A 303 -11.08 16.53 10.49
N HIS A 304 -10.79 17.18 9.36
CA HIS A 304 -11.74 17.96 8.60
C HIS A 304 -12.12 17.25 7.28
N PRO A 305 -13.42 16.95 7.06
CA PRO A 305 -13.87 16.42 5.78
C PRO A 305 -13.90 17.52 4.71
N THR A 306 -13.83 17.13 3.43
CA THR A 306 -14.15 17.99 2.29
C THR A 306 -15.64 18.29 2.22
N ALA A 307 -16.06 19.18 1.30
CA ALA A 307 -17.46 19.54 1.14
C ALA A 307 -18.37 18.38 0.72
N SER A 308 -17.85 17.41 -0.04
CA SER A 308 -18.54 16.15 -0.39
C SER A 308 -18.61 15.15 0.75
N ARG A 309 -17.77 15.32 1.77
CA ARG A 309 -17.60 14.36 2.90
C ARG A 309 -17.25 12.94 2.46
N GLU A 310 -16.63 12.80 1.32
CA GLU A 310 -16.11 11.52 0.82
C GLU A 310 -14.59 11.41 0.95
N THR A 311 -13.93 12.52 1.22
CA THR A 311 -12.50 12.64 1.42
C THR A 311 -12.16 13.61 2.55
N LEU A 312 -10.89 13.63 2.95
CA LEU A 312 -10.37 14.51 3.98
C LEU A 312 -9.65 15.72 3.40
N GLN A 313 -9.67 16.83 4.12
CA GLN A 313 -8.79 17.97 3.84
C GLN A 313 -7.37 17.62 4.26
N LYS A 314 -6.41 17.80 3.35
CA LYS A 314 -4.98 17.54 3.63
C LYS A 314 -4.33 18.75 4.30
N ASP A 315 -4.77 19.03 5.51
CA ASP A 315 -4.30 20.12 6.36
C ASP A 315 -3.26 19.66 7.40
N ALA A 316 -2.89 20.53 8.32
CA ALA A 316 -1.91 20.23 9.37
C ALA A 316 -2.35 19.07 10.29
N VAL A 317 -3.66 18.93 10.57
CA VAL A 317 -4.21 17.85 11.39
C VAL A 317 -4.10 16.52 10.65
N TYR A 318 -4.36 16.50 9.35
CA TYR A 318 -4.19 15.33 8.51
C TYR A 318 -2.74 14.82 8.53
N GLU A 319 -1.76 15.72 8.39
CA GLU A 319 -0.34 15.35 8.48
C GLU A 319 0.06 14.89 9.88
N GLN A 320 -0.55 15.45 10.93
CA GLN A 320 -0.35 14.96 12.31
C GLN A 320 -0.88 13.55 12.49
N VAL A 321 -2.10 13.23 12.05
CA VAL A 321 -2.68 11.88 12.11
C VAL A 321 -1.79 10.88 11.35
N LYS A 322 -1.30 11.25 10.18
CA LYS A 322 -0.38 10.43 9.39
C LYS A 322 0.93 10.13 10.14
N ALA A 323 1.49 11.13 10.83
CA ALA A 323 2.66 10.95 11.66
C ALA A 323 2.37 10.02 12.86
N GLU A 324 1.25 10.22 13.56
CA GLU A 324 0.83 9.40 14.70
C GLU A 324 0.60 7.92 14.29
N LEU A 325 -0.03 7.67 13.15
CA LEU A 325 -0.23 6.32 12.63
C LEU A 325 1.10 5.63 12.27
N ARG A 326 2.02 6.38 11.67
CA ARG A 326 3.38 5.88 11.40
C ARG A 326 4.09 5.48 12.69
N GLU A 327 4.08 6.34 13.70
CA GLU A 327 4.68 6.06 15.00
C GLU A 327 4.02 4.85 15.68
N ALA A 328 2.69 4.80 15.72
CA ALA A 328 1.94 3.69 16.29
C ALA A 328 2.29 2.35 15.63
N LEU A 329 2.43 2.35 14.28
CA LEU A 329 2.80 1.15 13.52
C LEU A 329 4.23 0.69 13.85
N ILE A 330 5.21 1.60 13.88
CA ILE A 330 6.61 1.27 14.19
C ILE A 330 6.73 0.72 15.61
N ASP A 331 6.15 1.43 16.58
CA ASP A 331 6.17 1.01 17.99
C ASP A 331 5.39 -0.29 18.21
N GLY A 332 4.27 -0.46 17.49
CA GLY A 332 3.48 -1.68 17.51
C GLY A 332 4.25 -2.90 17.00
N LEU A 333 4.93 -2.77 15.87
CA LEU A 333 5.82 -3.82 15.34
C LEU A 333 6.94 -4.15 16.33
N GLY A 334 7.54 -3.13 16.97
CA GLY A 334 8.56 -3.31 18.01
C GLY A 334 8.02 -4.10 19.20
N ARG A 335 6.82 -3.76 19.69
CA ARG A 335 6.18 -4.49 20.81
C ARG A 335 5.88 -5.95 20.45
N ILE A 336 5.40 -6.21 19.22
CA ILE A 336 5.13 -7.56 18.73
C ILE A 336 6.43 -8.36 18.67
N ALA A 337 7.50 -7.79 18.13
CA ALA A 337 8.80 -8.45 18.04
C ALA A 337 9.36 -8.84 19.43
N GLN A 338 9.21 -7.97 20.42
CA GLN A 338 9.71 -8.19 21.79
C GLN A 338 8.86 -9.18 22.60
N ASN A 339 7.53 -9.09 22.49
CA ASN A 339 6.61 -9.76 23.42
C ASN A 339 5.86 -10.95 22.81
N GLU A 340 5.79 -11.05 21.47
CA GLU A 340 4.96 -12.03 20.76
C GLU A 340 5.75 -12.78 19.69
N ALA A 341 6.79 -13.51 20.08
CA ALA A 341 7.72 -14.18 19.17
C ALA A 341 7.06 -15.10 18.11
N ALA A 342 5.93 -15.72 18.43
CA ALA A 342 5.18 -16.55 17.47
C ALA A 342 4.46 -15.68 16.42
N THR A 343 3.83 -14.60 16.82
CA THR A 343 3.20 -13.61 15.94
C THR A 343 4.25 -12.95 15.06
N TRP A 344 5.37 -12.50 15.63
CA TRP A 344 6.49 -11.89 14.92
C TRP A 344 7.03 -12.78 13.80
N ARG A 345 7.28 -14.07 14.11
CA ARG A 345 7.71 -15.02 13.08
C ARG A 345 6.73 -15.17 11.92
N ARG A 346 5.41 -15.12 12.21
CA ARG A 346 4.38 -15.15 11.15
C ARG A 346 4.39 -13.86 10.33
N VAL A 347 4.56 -12.69 10.95
CA VAL A 347 4.71 -11.40 10.25
C VAL A 347 5.90 -11.44 9.30
N LEU A 348 7.07 -11.85 9.79
CA LEU A 348 8.27 -11.99 8.96
C LEU A 348 8.05 -12.95 7.78
N LEU A 349 7.47 -14.14 8.05
CA LEU A 349 7.22 -15.14 7.01
C LEU A 349 6.30 -14.63 5.89
N ARG A 350 5.29 -13.85 6.25
CA ARG A 350 4.29 -13.37 5.29
C ARG A 350 4.72 -12.11 4.53
N HIS A 351 5.49 -11.25 5.18
CA HIS A 351 5.75 -9.90 4.68
C HIS A 351 7.24 -9.57 4.53
N ASN A 352 8.12 -10.58 4.52
CA ASN A 352 9.58 -10.40 4.51
C ASN A 352 10.06 -9.42 3.41
N GLU A 353 9.52 -9.53 2.20
CA GLU A 353 9.92 -8.67 1.08
C GLU A 353 9.50 -7.21 1.31
N ALA A 354 8.27 -6.98 1.77
CA ALA A 354 7.80 -5.64 2.12
C ALA A 354 8.59 -5.05 3.31
N LEU A 355 8.94 -5.89 4.29
CA LEU A 355 9.72 -5.49 5.47
C LEU A 355 11.18 -5.17 5.13
N LEU A 356 11.79 -5.82 4.13
CA LEU A 356 13.10 -5.40 3.59
C LEU A 356 13.06 -3.97 3.05
N GLY A 357 11.99 -3.62 2.33
CA GLY A 357 11.78 -2.24 1.84
C GLY A 357 11.53 -1.25 2.97
N SER A 358 10.70 -1.62 3.96
CA SER A 358 10.38 -0.75 5.09
C SER A 358 11.58 -0.46 5.98
N ALA A 359 12.49 -1.43 6.15
CA ALA A 359 13.74 -1.25 6.89
C ALA A 359 14.62 -0.12 6.32
N LEU A 360 14.50 0.19 5.03
CA LEU A 360 15.26 1.28 4.40
C LEU A 360 14.63 2.66 4.61
N SER A 361 13.37 2.71 5.05
CA SER A 361 12.60 3.94 5.18
C SER A 361 12.73 4.61 6.55
N ASP A 362 13.09 3.86 7.60
CA ASP A 362 13.25 4.37 8.97
C ASP A 362 14.36 3.62 9.71
N SER A 363 15.19 4.35 10.45
CA SER A 363 16.33 3.78 11.19
C SER A 363 15.92 2.84 12.32
N ARG A 364 14.77 3.08 12.95
CA ARG A 364 14.21 2.22 14.02
C ARG A 364 13.72 0.90 13.45
N LEU A 365 13.04 0.96 12.28
CA LEU A 365 12.65 -0.24 11.53
C LEU A 365 13.88 -1.03 11.07
N PHE A 366 14.92 -0.35 10.61
CA PHE A 366 16.17 -1.00 10.27
C PHE A 366 16.74 -1.75 11.48
N GLY A 367 16.84 -1.09 12.64
CA GLY A 367 17.33 -1.71 13.88
C GLY A 367 16.50 -2.92 14.33
N LEU A 368 15.17 -2.86 14.15
CA LEU A 368 14.25 -3.94 14.49
C LEU A 368 14.36 -5.14 13.54
N LEU A 369 14.57 -4.89 12.26
CA LEU A 369 14.42 -5.89 11.20
C LEU A 369 15.75 -6.51 10.74
N ALA A 370 16.88 -5.79 10.91
CA ALA A 370 18.16 -6.12 10.30
C ALA A 370 18.66 -7.55 10.57
N GLU A 371 18.41 -8.10 11.76
CA GLU A 371 18.84 -9.45 12.15
C GLU A 371 17.77 -10.53 11.88
N ASP A 372 16.51 -10.14 11.66
CA ASP A 372 15.38 -11.06 11.57
C ASP A 372 14.91 -11.34 10.16
N VAL A 373 14.99 -10.37 9.26
CA VAL A 373 14.60 -10.53 7.85
C VAL A 373 15.54 -11.49 7.12
N THR A 374 15.01 -12.14 6.10
CA THR A 374 15.77 -13.04 5.24
C THR A 374 16.04 -12.40 3.89
N LEU A 375 17.19 -12.71 3.32
CA LEU A 375 17.58 -12.35 1.96
C LEU A 375 17.44 -13.56 1.04
N PRO A 376 16.93 -13.37 -0.18
CA PRO A 376 16.88 -14.44 -1.18
C PRO A 376 18.30 -14.77 -1.64
N THR A 377 18.71 -16.04 -1.51
CA THR A 377 20.05 -16.50 -1.86
C THR A 377 20.03 -17.74 -2.72
N SER A 378 21.19 -18.09 -3.30
CA SER A 378 21.43 -19.37 -4.01
C SER A 378 21.19 -20.62 -3.14
N HIS A 379 21.04 -20.47 -1.82
CA HIS A 379 20.78 -21.54 -0.85
C HIS A 379 19.38 -21.38 -0.19
N GLY A 380 18.45 -20.69 -0.84
CA GLY A 380 17.15 -20.30 -0.28
C GLY A 380 17.23 -19.02 0.54
N ASP A 381 16.15 -18.72 1.26
CA ASP A 381 16.07 -17.50 2.06
C ASP A 381 16.84 -17.64 3.36
N LEU A 382 17.84 -16.78 3.57
CA LEU A 382 18.74 -16.83 4.72
C LEU A 382 18.78 -15.48 5.44
N ARG A 383 18.87 -15.52 6.77
CA ARG A 383 19.17 -14.33 7.57
C ARG A 383 20.60 -13.84 7.29
N VAL A 384 20.81 -12.52 7.37
CA VAL A 384 22.12 -11.92 7.10
C VAL A 384 23.24 -12.54 7.94
N LYS A 385 22.97 -12.78 9.22
CA LYS A 385 23.94 -13.43 10.11
C LYS A 385 24.43 -14.76 9.55
N HIS A 386 23.52 -15.63 9.10
CA HIS A 386 23.89 -16.95 8.55
C HIS A 386 24.68 -16.83 7.23
N ILE A 387 24.38 -15.80 6.41
CA ILE A 387 25.15 -15.53 5.20
C ILE A 387 26.57 -15.12 5.56
N LEU A 388 26.73 -14.16 6.48
CA LEU A 388 28.05 -13.68 6.91
C LEU A 388 28.89 -14.77 7.57
N ASP A 389 28.28 -15.63 8.38
CA ASP A 389 28.97 -16.78 9.04
C ASP A 389 29.53 -17.75 7.99
N LYS A 390 28.75 -18.06 6.94
CA LYS A 390 29.18 -18.96 5.84
C LYS A 390 30.15 -18.30 4.86
N SER A 391 30.17 -16.97 4.78
CA SER A 391 30.92 -16.20 3.78
C SER A 391 32.09 -15.42 4.38
N GLN A 392 32.56 -15.79 5.60
CA GLN A 392 33.67 -15.12 6.30
C GLN A 392 33.46 -13.58 6.41
N GLY A 393 32.25 -13.17 6.75
CA GLY A 393 31.91 -11.76 6.94
C GLY A 393 31.62 -10.97 5.66
N LYS A 394 31.41 -11.64 4.53
CA LYS A 394 31.11 -10.99 3.24
C LYS A 394 29.68 -11.26 2.80
N LEU A 395 29.05 -10.29 2.13
CA LEU A 395 27.80 -10.41 1.42
C LEU A 395 28.09 -10.41 -0.09
N HIS A 396 28.09 -11.60 -0.70
CA HIS A 396 28.24 -11.74 -2.15
C HIS A 396 26.87 -11.52 -2.80
N VAL A 397 26.76 -10.51 -3.63
CA VAL A 397 25.49 -10.10 -4.23
C VAL A 397 25.56 -10.17 -5.75
N SER A 398 24.71 -11.00 -6.34
CA SER A 398 24.49 -11.07 -7.78
C SER A 398 23.48 -10.00 -8.21
N GLN A 399 23.76 -9.33 -9.34
CA GLN A 399 22.85 -8.39 -9.98
C GLN A 399 22.21 -8.94 -11.26
N THR A 400 22.33 -10.24 -11.49
CA THR A 400 21.67 -10.95 -12.60
C THR A 400 20.59 -11.88 -12.08
N GLU A 401 19.74 -12.36 -12.98
CA GLU A 401 18.84 -13.47 -12.69
C GLU A 401 19.65 -14.70 -12.25
N SER A 402 19.03 -15.56 -11.43
CA SER A 402 19.66 -16.76 -10.87
C SER A 402 20.23 -17.67 -11.96
N GLY A 403 21.37 -18.31 -11.69
CA GLY A 403 21.97 -19.33 -12.55
C GLY A 403 23.22 -18.89 -13.34
N GLY A 404 23.80 -17.74 -13.01
CA GLY A 404 25.10 -17.33 -13.54
C GLY A 404 26.26 -18.23 -13.04
N PHE A 405 27.36 -18.30 -13.81
CA PHE A 405 28.54 -19.11 -13.44
C PHE A 405 29.14 -18.74 -12.09
N GLU A 406 29.11 -17.48 -11.73
CA GLU A 406 29.57 -17.02 -10.43
C GLU A 406 28.77 -17.65 -9.30
N GLU A 407 27.45 -17.74 -9.45
CA GLU A 407 26.57 -18.39 -8.48
C GLU A 407 26.88 -19.89 -8.35
N LEU A 408 27.15 -20.57 -9.47
CA LEU A 408 27.53 -21.98 -9.47
C LEU A 408 28.85 -22.23 -8.72
N LEU A 409 29.85 -21.36 -8.91
CA LEU A 409 31.13 -21.43 -8.19
C LEU A 409 30.92 -21.29 -6.68
N PHE A 410 30.22 -20.23 -6.26
CA PHE A 410 29.95 -19.99 -4.85
C PHE A 410 29.11 -21.10 -4.24
N ARG A 411 28.16 -21.66 -4.98
CA ARG A 411 27.37 -22.80 -4.55
C ARG A 411 28.22 -24.06 -4.34
N ALA A 412 29.15 -24.30 -5.23
CA ALA A 412 30.12 -25.41 -5.07
C ALA A 412 31.02 -25.26 -3.84
N LEU A 413 31.32 -24.01 -3.46
CA LEU A 413 32.06 -23.66 -2.24
C LEU A 413 31.19 -23.60 -0.98
N GLY A 414 29.88 -23.82 -1.08
CA GLY A 414 28.95 -23.71 0.03
C GLY A 414 28.70 -22.31 0.52
N VAL A 415 29.07 -21.30 -0.28
CA VAL A 415 28.92 -19.85 0.03
C VAL A 415 27.63 -19.32 -0.58
N PRO A 416 26.72 -18.75 0.22
CA PRO A 416 25.49 -18.17 -0.29
C PRO A 416 25.74 -16.89 -1.11
N VAL A 417 25.09 -16.79 -2.27
CA VAL A 417 25.03 -15.57 -3.09
C VAL A 417 23.66 -14.96 -2.98
N VAL A 418 23.57 -13.69 -2.61
CA VAL A 418 22.32 -12.95 -2.52
C VAL A 418 21.84 -12.54 -3.92
N HIS A 419 20.56 -12.75 -4.23
CA HIS A 419 19.93 -12.33 -5.47
C HIS A 419 19.54 -10.85 -5.39
N GLY A 420 20.46 -9.97 -5.75
CA GLY A 420 20.34 -8.50 -5.57
C GLY A 420 19.31 -7.82 -6.47
N ILE A 421 18.80 -8.49 -7.51
CA ILE A 421 17.70 -7.99 -8.36
C ILE A 421 16.32 -8.09 -7.68
N ARG A 422 16.18 -8.95 -6.67
CA ARG A 422 14.95 -9.03 -5.91
C ARG A 422 14.69 -7.74 -5.15
N PHE A 423 13.40 -7.41 -4.96
CA PHE A 423 12.96 -6.18 -4.32
C PHE A 423 13.76 -5.88 -3.04
N ALA A 424 14.31 -4.66 -2.95
CA ALA A 424 15.06 -4.12 -1.82
C ALA A 424 16.32 -4.90 -1.37
N ALA A 425 16.64 -6.09 -1.91
CA ALA A 425 17.73 -6.94 -1.43
C ALA A 425 19.10 -6.26 -1.51
N LEU A 426 19.50 -5.71 -2.66
CA LEU A 426 20.79 -5.01 -2.80
C LEU A 426 20.87 -3.72 -1.98
N PRO A 427 19.85 -2.81 -1.99
CA PRO A 427 19.84 -1.65 -1.09
C PRO A 427 19.96 -2.02 0.38
N PHE A 428 19.26 -3.09 0.80
CA PHE A 428 19.35 -3.58 2.17
C PHE A 428 20.76 -4.10 2.52
N CYS A 429 21.39 -4.89 1.64
CA CYS A 429 22.76 -5.34 1.84
C CYS A 429 23.75 -4.19 2.01
N LYS A 430 23.60 -3.12 1.19
CA LYS A 430 24.40 -1.89 1.32
C LYS A 430 24.17 -1.24 2.68
N ALA A 431 22.92 -0.98 3.04
CA ALA A 431 22.57 -0.38 4.32
C ALA A 431 23.06 -1.21 5.52
N TYR A 432 23.01 -2.55 5.41
CA TYR A 432 23.48 -3.44 6.47
C TYR A 432 25.00 -3.38 6.63
N THR A 433 25.77 -3.44 5.54
CA THR A 433 27.23 -3.36 5.60
C THR A 433 27.73 -2.00 6.05
N ASP A 434 27.01 -0.92 5.73
CA ASP A 434 27.36 0.45 6.14
C ASP A 434 27.07 0.72 7.63
N ARG A 435 26.00 0.12 8.18
CA ARG A 435 25.48 0.45 9.53
C ARG A 435 25.81 -0.58 10.60
N VAL A 436 25.94 -1.84 10.23
CA VAL A 436 26.10 -2.94 11.20
C VAL A 436 27.47 -3.58 11.09
N ARG A 437 27.71 -4.39 10.07
CA ARG A 437 28.97 -5.12 9.87
C ARG A 437 29.02 -5.81 8.50
N GLY A 438 30.19 -6.32 8.19
CA GLY A 438 30.42 -7.11 6.98
C GLY A 438 30.97 -6.29 5.83
N ARG A 439 31.22 -6.96 4.71
CA ARG A 439 31.71 -6.35 3.49
C ARG A 439 30.83 -6.76 2.31
N LEU A 440 30.37 -5.76 1.56
CA LEU A 440 29.63 -6.01 0.33
C LEU A 440 30.58 -6.33 -0.83
N VAL A 441 30.29 -7.45 -1.52
CA VAL A 441 31.00 -7.87 -2.73
C VAL A 441 29.98 -7.99 -3.86
N LEU A 442 30.06 -7.07 -4.82
CA LEU A 442 29.19 -7.10 -6.00
C LEU A 442 29.84 -8.00 -7.06
N LEU A 443 29.18 -9.11 -7.38
CA LEU A 443 29.66 -10.04 -8.41
C LEU A 443 29.52 -9.43 -9.80
N GLY A 444 30.45 -9.83 -10.71
CA GLY A 444 30.55 -9.27 -12.06
C GLY A 444 31.14 -7.87 -12.13
N THR A 445 31.72 -7.37 -11.04
CA THR A 445 32.50 -6.13 -11.03
C THR A 445 33.99 -6.45 -10.91
N GLY A 446 34.87 -5.63 -11.46
CA GLY A 446 36.31 -5.89 -11.43
C GLY A 446 36.90 -6.04 -10.01
N LYS A 447 36.24 -5.46 -8.99
CA LYS A 447 36.60 -5.63 -7.57
C LYS A 447 36.07 -6.96 -6.99
N GLY A 448 34.87 -7.38 -7.39
CA GLY A 448 34.28 -8.65 -6.95
C GLY A 448 35.02 -9.84 -7.54
N ASP A 449 35.38 -9.76 -8.79
CA ASP A 449 36.09 -10.81 -9.51
C ASP A 449 37.51 -11.04 -8.96
N SER A 450 38.21 -9.98 -8.55
CA SER A 450 39.56 -10.07 -7.99
C SER A 450 39.62 -10.84 -6.66
N GLU A 451 38.52 -11.01 -5.97
CA GLU A 451 38.45 -11.81 -4.74
C GLU A 451 38.28 -13.31 -4.98
N LEU A 452 37.69 -13.67 -6.14
CA LEU A 452 37.47 -15.05 -6.54
C LEU A 452 38.63 -15.61 -7.33
N PHE A 453 39.19 -14.80 -8.23
CA PHE A 453 40.17 -15.20 -9.23
C PHE A 453 41.53 -14.62 -8.87
N GLN A 454 42.38 -15.41 -8.25
CA GLN A 454 43.78 -15.00 -7.99
C GLN A 454 44.54 -14.99 -9.29
N LYS A 455 44.94 -13.78 -9.73
CA LYS A 455 45.66 -13.59 -10.96
C LYS A 455 47.00 -14.30 -10.93
N VAL A 456 47.32 -14.99 -12.04
CA VAL A 456 48.60 -15.70 -12.23
C VAL A 456 49.35 -15.00 -13.33
N GLU A 457 50.64 -14.77 -13.11
CA GLU A 457 51.56 -14.33 -14.16
C GLU A 457 52.13 -15.57 -14.88
N LEU A 458 51.71 -15.75 -16.13
CA LEU A 458 52.23 -16.76 -17.03
C LEU A 458 53.37 -16.24 -17.85
N SER A 459 54.18 -17.13 -18.43
CA SER A 459 55.14 -16.75 -19.49
C SER A 459 54.39 -16.17 -20.70
N ALA A 460 55.06 -15.30 -21.48
CA ALA A 460 54.47 -14.74 -22.69
C ALA A 460 54.02 -15.80 -23.70
N GLU A 461 54.71 -16.95 -23.75
CA GLU A 461 54.33 -18.07 -24.59
C GLU A 461 53.04 -18.76 -24.12
N GLU A 462 52.91 -19.04 -22.82
CA GLU A 462 51.71 -19.66 -22.26
C GLU A 462 50.48 -18.76 -22.38
N GLN A 463 50.64 -17.46 -22.12
CA GLN A 463 49.59 -16.49 -22.28
C GLN A 463 49.11 -16.42 -23.76
N SER A 464 50.04 -16.37 -24.69
CA SER A 464 49.75 -16.38 -26.13
C SER A 464 49.01 -17.66 -26.56
N LYS A 465 49.39 -18.83 -26.02
CA LYS A 465 48.68 -20.09 -26.26
C LYS A 465 47.22 -20.03 -25.78
N LEU A 466 46.99 -19.56 -24.56
CA LEU A 466 45.63 -19.46 -24.02
C LEU A 466 44.77 -18.51 -24.83
N GLU A 467 45.31 -17.36 -25.26
CA GLU A 467 44.63 -16.40 -26.11
C GLU A 467 44.31 -16.98 -27.50
N ALA A 468 45.26 -17.72 -28.11
CA ALA A 468 45.04 -18.38 -29.39
C ALA A 468 43.99 -19.52 -29.31
N TRP A 469 43.91 -20.24 -28.21
CA TRP A 469 43.01 -21.34 -28.02
C TRP A 469 41.58 -20.92 -27.64
N PHE A 470 41.46 -19.99 -26.73
CA PHE A 470 40.19 -19.61 -26.11
C PHE A 470 39.73 -18.18 -26.37
N GLY A 471 40.63 -17.34 -26.94
CA GLY A 471 40.26 -15.97 -27.30
C GLY A 471 39.14 -15.93 -28.35
N ARG A 472 38.17 -15.07 -28.16
CA ARG A 472 37.07 -14.79 -29.08
C ARG A 472 36.90 -13.27 -29.19
N GLN A 473 36.18 -12.85 -30.23
CA GLN A 473 35.77 -11.47 -30.32
C GLN A 473 34.95 -11.11 -29.09
N ASP A 474 35.31 -10.01 -28.42
CA ASP A 474 34.62 -9.53 -27.24
C ASP A 474 34.82 -10.37 -25.93
N VAL A 475 35.80 -11.30 -25.91
CA VAL A 475 36.18 -12.09 -24.75
C VAL A 475 37.64 -11.83 -24.35
N ALA A 476 37.86 -11.35 -23.12
CA ALA A 476 39.22 -11.23 -22.55
C ALA A 476 39.60 -12.52 -21.83
N VAL A 477 40.73 -13.11 -22.19
CA VAL A 477 41.27 -14.32 -21.54
C VAL A 477 42.16 -13.91 -20.36
N MET A 478 41.84 -14.43 -19.15
CA MET A 478 42.51 -14.12 -17.90
C MET A 478 43.01 -15.39 -17.23
N ALA A 479 44.33 -15.53 -17.07
CA ALA A 479 44.94 -16.61 -16.31
C ALA A 479 44.78 -16.39 -14.79
N CYS A 480 44.26 -17.37 -14.08
CA CYS A 480 43.99 -17.24 -12.65
C CYS A 480 44.01 -18.61 -11.92
N ARG A 481 43.89 -18.55 -10.60
CA ARG A 481 43.63 -19.71 -9.73
C ARG A 481 42.32 -19.49 -9.00
N PHE A 482 41.48 -20.51 -8.96
CA PHE A 482 40.25 -20.53 -8.19
C PHE A 482 39.82 -21.95 -7.83
N ALA A 483 38.94 -22.05 -6.86
CA ALA A 483 38.33 -23.32 -6.46
C ALA A 483 36.88 -23.41 -6.97
N PRO A 484 36.39 -24.61 -7.29
CA PRO A 484 37.09 -25.91 -7.22
C PRO A 484 38.10 -26.09 -8.36
N GLN A 485 39.19 -26.81 -8.06
CA GLN A 485 40.29 -26.98 -9.01
C GLN A 485 39.94 -27.77 -10.27
N GLU A 486 38.87 -28.56 -10.22
CA GLU A 486 38.39 -29.40 -11.32
C GLU A 486 37.76 -28.55 -12.46
N LEU A 487 37.36 -27.31 -12.19
CA LEU A 487 36.78 -26.45 -13.20
C LEU A 487 37.86 -25.77 -14.06
N PRO A 488 37.87 -25.99 -15.39
CA PRO A 488 38.92 -25.49 -16.26
C PRO A 488 38.82 -23.97 -16.51
N PHE A 489 37.61 -23.44 -16.56
CA PHE A 489 37.38 -22.04 -16.82
C PHE A 489 35.99 -21.57 -16.34
N VAL A 490 35.85 -20.25 -16.21
CA VAL A 490 34.59 -19.59 -15.88
C VAL A 490 34.47 -18.35 -16.74
N LEU A 491 33.30 -18.12 -17.30
CA LEU A 491 33.00 -16.94 -18.09
C LEU A 491 32.15 -15.96 -17.26
N VAL A 492 32.64 -14.74 -17.13
CA VAL A 492 32.00 -13.68 -16.32
C VAL A 492 31.72 -12.48 -17.20
N PRO A 493 30.46 -12.00 -17.28
CA PRO A 493 30.13 -10.80 -18.04
C PRO A 493 30.67 -9.54 -17.34
N ASP A 494 31.29 -8.64 -18.12
CA ASP A 494 31.64 -7.29 -17.64
C ASP A 494 30.38 -6.41 -17.64
N ARG A 495 29.78 -6.25 -16.48
CA ARG A 495 28.49 -5.55 -16.32
C ARG A 495 28.56 -4.07 -16.63
N GLU A 496 29.69 -3.43 -16.43
CA GLU A 496 29.88 -2.01 -16.79
C GLU A 496 29.76 -1.84 -18.31
N ILE A 497 30.38 -2.76 -19.05
CA ILE A 497 30.29 -2.77 -20.51
C ILE A 497 28.88 -3.16 -21.00
N GLN A 498 28.26 -4.17 -20.39
CA GLN A 498 26.89 -4.54 -20.74
C GLN A 498 25.89 -3.40 -20.48
N LEU A 499 25.99 -2.74 -19.33
CA LEU A 499 25.17 -1.58 -19.01
C LEU A 499 25.41 -0.43 -20.00
N LYS A 500 26.68 -0.17 -20.34
CA LYS A 500 27.01 0.82 -21.35
C LYS A 500 26.34 0.52 -22.68
N ARG A 501 26.46 -0.71 -23.19
CA ARG A 501 25.83 -1.14 -24.45
C ARG A 501 24.32 -1.00 -24.40
N ARG A 502 23.67 -1.39 -23.29
CA ARG A 502 22.24 -1.23 -23.10
C ARG A 502 21.82 0.24 -23.13
N ILE A 503 22.55 1.11 -22.43
CA ILE A 503 22.30 2.56 -22.46
C ILE A 503 22.46 3.12 -23.90
N GLU A 504 23.48 2.69 -24.62
CA GLU A 504 23.72 3.10 -26.01
C GLU A 504 22.60 2.62 -26.95
N SER A 505 22.12 1.38 -26.79
CA SER A 505 20.98 0.84 -27.52
C SER A 505 19.68 1.58 -27.19
N ASP A 506 19.35 1.75 -25.91
CA ASP A 506 18.16 2.47 -25.47
C ASP A 506 18.17 3.95 -25.89
N GLN A 507 19.37 4.53 -26.03
CA GLN A 507 19.54 5.88 -26.59
C GLN A 507 19.27 5.90 -28.10
N ALA A 508 19.76 4.91 -28.84
CA ALA A 508 19.51 4.79 -30.28
C ALA A 508 18.03 4.58 -30.59
N ASP A 509 17.33 3.80 -29.73
CA ASP A 509 15.89 3.52 -29.84
C ASP A 509 15.00 4.63 -29.24
N ALA A 510 15.59 5.76 -28.78
CA ALA A 510 14.89 6.88 -28.13
C ALA A 510 14.05 6.48 -26.88
N ARG A 511 14.45 5.43 -26.16
CA ARG A 511 13.79 4.95 -24.95
C ARG A 511 14.18 5.71 -23.68
N ILE A 512 15.26 6.51 -23.75
CA ILE A 512 15.76 7.30 -22.61
C ILE A 512 15.33 8.75 -22.77
N SER A 513 14.71 9.32 -21.71
CA SER A 513 14.33 10.73 -21.70
C SER A 513 15.56 11.66 -21.70
N SER A 514 15.41 12.85 -22.27
CA SER A 514 16.50 13.85 -22.36
C SER A 514 17.09 14.24 -21.00
N ALA A 515 16.29 14.19 -19.92
CA ALA A 515 16.73 14.50 -18.56
C ALA A 515 17.73 13.45 -18.01
N VAL A 516 17.58 12.18 -18.39
CA VAL A 516 18.45 11.08 -17.95
C VAL A 516 19.67 10.92 -18.86
N LEU A 517 19.60 11.39 -20.10
CA LEU A 517 20.67 11.30 -21.11
C LEU A 517 22.00 11.93 -20.65
N GLY A 518 21.95 13.00 -19.86
CA GLY A 518 23.15 13.65 -19.31
C GLY A 518 23.94 12.74 -18.36
N LEU A 519 23.26 12.08 -17.43
CA LEU A 519 23.86 11.12 -16.49
C LEU A 519 24.33 9.86 -17.22
N ALA A 520 23.54 9.36 -18.16
CA ALA A 520 23.89 8.20 -18.98
C ALA A 520 25.17 8.44 -19.80
N ARG A 521 25.32 9.60 -20.44
CA ARG A 521 26.52 9.98 -21.18
C ARG A 521 27.77 10.12 -20.28
N GLN A 522 27.61 10.67 -19.09
CA GLN A 522 28.70 10.76 -18.13
C GLN A 522 29.20 9.39 -17.70
N PHE A 523 28.30 8.44 -17.47
CA PHE A 523 28.65 7.05 -17.16
C PHE A 523 29.32 6.36 -18.36
N THR A 524 28.73 6.40 -19.55
CA THR A 524 29.26 5.74 -20.74
C THR A 524 30.62 6.27 -21.16
N ALA A 525 30.90 7.55 -20.91
CA ALA A 525 32.22 8.15 -21.17
C ALA A 525 33.33 7.66 -20.21
N GLN A 526 32.98 7.28 -18.99
CA GLN A 526 33.94 6.74 -18.01
C GLN A 526 34.28 5.27 -18.27
N VAL A 527 33.40 4.52 -18.93
CA VAL A 527 33.64 3.11 -19.24
C VAL A 527 34.35 2.99 -20.58
N GLY A 528 35.66 2.66 -20.54
CA GLY A 528 36.48 2.48 -21.73
C GLY A 528 36.02 1.33 -22.64
N ALA A 529 36.56 1.27 -23.85
CA ALA A 529 36.35 0.13 -24.75
C ALA A 529 37.11 -1.10 -24.22
N ARG A 530 36.39 -2.08 -23.75
CA ARG A 530 36.89 -3.37 -23.25
C ARG A 530 35.98 -4.50 -23.75
N PRO A 531 36.46 -5.76 -23.78
CA PRO A 531 35.62 -6.90 -24.03
C PRO A 531 34.45 -6.99 -23.04
N SER A 532 33.27 -7.42 -23.48
CA SER A 532 32.09 -7.53 -22.61
C SER A 532 32.08 -8.79 -21.74
N LEU A 533 32.96 -9.75 -22.05
CA LEU A 533 33.10 -11.01 -21.34
C LEU A 533 34.54 -11.20 -20.90
N ARG A 534 34.72 -11.80 -19.73
CA ARG A 534 36.04 -12.23 -19.19
C ARG A 534 36.01 -13.73 -18.99
N LEU A 535 36.93 -14.42 -19.65
CA LEU A 535 37.14 -15.84 -19.49
C LEU A 535 38.30 -16.08 -18.52
N TYR A 536 37.97 -16.51 -17.33
CA TYR A 536 38.96 -16.88 -16.31
C TYR A 536 39.37 -18.33 -16.50
N ILE A 537 40.64 -18.58 -16.86
CA ILE A 537 41.21 -19.92 -17.04
C ILE A 537 41.88 -20.32 -15.73
N ASN A 538 41.49 -21.51 -15.20
CA ASN A 538 42.03 -22.02 -13.94
C ASN A 538 43.35 -22.75 -14.16
N CYS A 539 44.44 -22.09 -13.84
CA CYS A 539 45.78 -22.66 -13.96
C CYS A 539 46.11 -23.79 -12.95
N ASP A 540 45.27 -24.02 -11.93
CA ASP A 540 45.36 -25.16 -11.04
C ASP A 540 44.53 -26.36 -11.52
N CYS A 541 43.74 -26.20 -12.58
CA CYS A 541 42.95 -27.28 -13.14
C CYS A 541 43.87 -28.32 -13.81
N PRO A 542 43.78 -29.62 -13.42
CA PRO A 542 44.64 -30.67 -14.00
C PRO A 542 44.55 -30.77 -15.53
N ALA A 543 43.37 -30.47 -16.09
CA ALA A 543 43.18 -30.46 -17.55
C ALA A 543 43.96 -29.30 -18.23
N ILE A 544 43.90 -28.11 -17.68
CA ILE A 544 44.62 -26.92 -18.20
C ILE A 544 46.14 -27.08 -18.04
N VAL A 545 46.62 -27.57 -16.87
CA VAL A 545 48.02 -27.84 -16.62
C VAL A 545 48.59 -28.82 -17.66
N ARG A 546 47.87 -29.93 -17.90
CA ARG A 546 48.28 -30.92 -18.91
C ARG A 546 48.21 -30.36 -20.33
N LEU A 547 47.22 -29.53 -20.63
CA LEU A 547 47.06 -28.89 -21.94
C LEU A 547 48.23 -27.96 -22.26
N LEU A 548 48.67 -27.14 -21.30
CA LEU A 548 49.80 -26.22 -21.46
C LEU A 548 51.13 -26.95 -21.65
N ALA A 549 51.31 -28.10 -21.00
CA ALA A 549 52.50 -28.94 -21.07
C ALA A 549 52.53 -29.93 -22.27
N ALA A 550 51.38 -30.10 -22.96
CA ALA A 550 51.27 -31.09 -24.03
C ALA A 550 51.98 -30.67 -25.32
N PRO A 551 52.47 -31.61 -26.14
CA PRO A 551 52.92 -31.34 -27.49
C PRO A 551 51.81 -30.74 -28.36
N PRO A 552 52.12 -29.90 -29.36
CA PRO A 552 51.14 -29.14 -30.13
C PRO A 552 49.96 -29.96 -30.69
N GLU A 553 50.26 -31.16 -31.20
CA GLU A 553 49.21 -32.05 -31.77
C GLU A 553 48.21 -32.54 -30.70
N ARG A 554 48.70 -32.90 -29.51
CA ARG A 554 47.86 -33.33 -28.39
C ARG A 554 47.08 -32.15 -27.76
N ALA A 555 47.76 -31.00 -27.67
CA ALA A 555 47.11 -29.79 -27.21
C ALA A 555 45.96 -29.40 -28.12
N ALA A 556 46.14 -29.44 -29.44
CA ALA A 556 45.10 -29.16 -30.42
C ALA A 556 43.85 -30.01 -30.25
N ARG A 557 44.02 -31.35 -29.95
CA ARG A 557 42.88 -32.24 -29.69
C ARG A 557 42.13 -31.82 -28.42
N GLY A 558 42.85 -31.54 -27.33
CA GLY A 558 42.23 -31.09 -26.08
C GLY A 558 41.50 -29.75 -26.20
N VAL A 559 42.09 -28.81 -26.96
CA VAL A 559 41.45 -27.52 -27.25
C VAL A 559 40.15 -27.70 -28.04
N ARG A 560 40.11 -28.59 -29.03
CA ARG A 560 38.88 -28.87 -29.83
C ARG A 560 37.73 -29.44 -28.96
N LEU A 561 38.01 -30.03 -27.80
CA LEU A 561 37.00 -30.46 -26.84
C LEU A 561 36.53 -29.32 -25.93
N LEU A 562 37.44 -28.42 -25.53
CA LEU A 562 37.11 -27.37 -24.58
C LEU A 562 36.60 -26.07 -25.22
N ALA A 563 37.11 -25.70 -26.41
CA ALA A 563 36.75 -24.45 -27.07
C ALA A 563 35.24 -24.32 -27.43
N PRO A 564 34.55 -25.39 -27.86
CA PRO A 564 33.09 -25.32 -28.07
C PRO A 564 32.31 -25.00 -26.80
N LEU A 565 32.78 -25.46 -25.65
CA LEU A 565 32.15 -25.15 -24.35
C LEU A 565 32.26 -23.66 -24.03
N VAL A 566 33.39 -22.99 -24.36
CA VAL A 566 33.54 -21.55 -24.20
C VAL A 566 32.56 -20.82 -25.11
N SER A 567 32.34 -21.28 -26.33
CA SER A 567 31.37 -20.69 -27.25
C SER A 567 29.95 -20.79 -26.72
N LEU A 568 29.54 -21.99 -26.26
CA LEU A 568 28.23 -22.22 -25.65
C LEU A 568 27.96 -21.30 -24.46
N LEU A 569 28.99 -21.01 -23.68
CA LEU A 569 28.89 -20.19 -22.49
C LEU A 569 28.95 -18.68 -22.81
N SER A 570 29.51 -18.30 -23.97
CA SER A 570 29.66 -16.89 -24.39
C SER A 570 28.37 -16.26 -24.90
N GLU A 571 27.38 -17.06 -25.26
CA GLU A 571 26.16 -16.63 -25.91
C GLU A 571 25.07 -16.31 -24.89
N THR A 572 24.97 -15.04 -24.48
CA THR A 572 24.02 -14.56 -23.49
C THR A 572 22.83 -13.75 -24.07
N GLY A 573 22.61 -13.77 -25.41
CA GLY A 573 21.50 -13.04 -26.08
C GLY A 573 20.32 -13.94 -26.48
N GLU A 574 19.08 -13.45 -26.42
CA GLU A 574 17.85 -14.27 -26.56
C GLU A 574 17.53 -14.78 -27.99
N GLU A 575 18.02 -14.18 -29.06
CA GLU A 575 17.60 -14.51 -30.43
C GLU A 575 18.60 -15.33 -31.26
N THR A 576 19.87 -15.40 -30.89
CA THR A 576 20.93 -16.09 -31.67
C THR A 576 21.27 -17.49 -31.16
N ARG A 577 20.69 -17.92 -30.05
CA ARG A 577 21.13 -19.07 -29.24
C ARG A 577 21.04 -20.46 -29.87
N LEU A 578 20.08 -20.72 -30.70
CA LEU A 578 19.82 -22.11 -31.17
C LEU A 578 20.81 -22.57 -32.25
N PHE A 579 21.24 -21.69 -33.14
CA PHE A 579 22.12 -22.04 -34.28
C PHE A 579 23.57 -22.29 -33.82
N ASP A 580 24.05 -21.46 -32.88
CA ASP A 580 25.43 -21.53 -32.42
C ASP A 580 25.64 -22.66 -31.42
N VAL A 581 24.61 -22.98 -30.58
CA VAL A 581 24.60 -24.15 -29.72
C VAL A 581 24.68 -25.45 -30.52
N GLU A 582 23.95 -25.56 -31.61
CA GLU A 582 24.00 -26.74 -32.52
C GLU A 582 25.40 -26.91 -33.11
N THR A 583 26.02 -25.82 -33.57
CA THR A 583 27.36 -25.85 -34.13
C THR A 583 28.39 -26.25 -33.10
N ALA A 584 28.35 -25.65 -31.89
CA ALA A 584 29.27 -25.98 -30.80
C ALA A 584 29.14 -27.44 -30.32
N LEU A 585 27.89 -27.95 -30.23
CA LEU A 585 27.67 -29.37 -29.87
C LEU A 585 28.15 -30.30 -30.99
N ARG A 586 27.98 -29.96 -32.26
CA ARG A 586 28.48 -30.73 -33.38
C ARG A 586 29.99 -30.79 -33.39
N ASP A 587 30.67 -29.65 -33.17
CA ASP A 587 32.12 -29.57 -33.08
C ASP A 587 32.67 -30.38 -31.90
N PHE A 588 32.00 -30.29 -30.71
CA PHE A 588 32.35 -31.10 -29.55
C PHE A 588 32.21 -32.60 -29.83
N CYS A 589 31.08 -33.04 -30.41
CA CYS A 589 30.86 -34.44 -30.75
C CYS A 589 31.89 -34.95 -31.76
N SER A 590 32.19 -34.16 -32.80
CA SER A 590 33.23 -34.51 -33.77
C SER A 590 34.59 -34.69 -33.12
N ALA A 591 35.03 -33.74 -32.28
CA ALA A 591 36.29 -33.83 -31.57
C ALA A 591 36.33 -34.98 -30.58
N LEU A 592 35.22 -35.32 -29.95
CA LEU A 592 35.09 -36.47 -29.03
C LEU A 592 35.28 -37.79 -29.82
N CYS A 593 34.60 -37.94 -30.97
CA CYS A 593 34.78 -39.13 -31.82
C CYS A 593 36.23 -39.30 -32.26
N GLU A 594 36.88 -38.24 -32.76
CA GLU A 594 38.31 -38.27 -33.13
C GLU A 594 39.24 -38.64 -31.93
N THR A 595 38.84 -38.30 -30.71
CA THR A 595 39.62 -38.62 -29.52
C THR A 595 39.43 -40.09 -29.10
N LEU A 596 38.22 -40.64 -29.35
CA LEU A 596 37.92 -42.05 -29.06
C LEU A 596 38.51 -43.02 -30.11
N ASP A 597 38.70 -42.53 -31.35
CA ASP A 597 39.29 -43.33 -32.44
C ASP A 597 40.83 -43.29 -32.45
N ALA A 598 41.50 -42.48 -31.63
CA ALA A 598 42.94 -42.26 -31.54
C ALA A 598 43.58 -42.94 -30.30
#